data_d6978367d1b7fac0efa341dc1ab58d14
#
_entry.id   d6978367d1b7fac0efa341dc1ab58d14
#
_cell.length_a   1.000
_cell.length_b   1.000
_cell.length_c   1.000
_cell.angle_alpha   90.00
_cell.angle_beta   90.00
_cell.angle_gamma   90.00
#
_symmetry.space_group_name_H-M   'P 1'
#
loop_
_entity.id
_entity.type
_entity.pdbx_description
1 polymer ?
#
loop_
_entity_poly.entity_id
_entity_poly.type
_entity_poly.pdbx_seq_one_letter_code
_entity_poly.pdbx_strand_id
1 'polypeptide(L)'
;MAFSPLRLNHAVLFVADLERAVRFYRDTFGMEIIAREPRADAAFLRLPRSGNHHDLGLFGVSTAGGPKGRGAIGLYHLAWQVDTIDELAEARRVLFDVGAYTGQSSHGATKSVYGADPDGNEFEIMWMLPREDWGAYEHAAPIDRLDLAAEVGRWSGVRTAAGVTPEPAPSIPVP
;
A
#
# COMPACT_ATOMS: atom_id res chain seq x y z
N MET A 1 -5.68 29.81 -12.63
CA MET A 1 -6.36 28.54 -12.94
C MET A 1 -5.58 27.42 -12.28
N ALA A 2 -6.23 26.50 -11.56
CA ALA A 2 -5.61 25.31 -11.00
C ALA A 2 -5.72 24.17 -12.02
N PHE A 3 -4.72 23.27 -12.12
CA PHE A 3 -4.86 22.01 -12.82
C PHE A 3 -5.19 20.90 -11.82
N SER A 4 -5.90 19.87 -12.25
CA SER A 4 -6.24 18.72 -11.41
C SER A 4 -5.56 17.47 -11.97
N PRO A 5 -4.63 16.85 -11.23
CA PRO A 5 -4.05 15.57 -11.63
C PRO A 5 -5.11 14.47 -11.59
N LEU A 6 -4.94 13.44 -12.42
CA LEU A 6 -5.87 12.31 -12.49
C LEU A 6 -5.83 11.45 -11.23
N ARG A 7 -4.61 11.10 -10.77
CA ARG A 7 -4.37 10.23 -9.61
C ARG A 7 -2.93 10.34 -9.11
N LEU A 8 -2.69 9.86 -7.91
CA LEU A 8 -1.33 9.48 -7.51
C LEU A 8 -0.93 8.24 -8.31
N ASN A 9 0.21 8.28 -9.00
CA ASN A 9 0.65 7.18 -9.87
C ASN A 9 1.57 6.19 -9.14
N HIS A 10 2.64 6.68 -8.53
CA HIS A 10 3.62 5.86 -7.81
C HIS A 10 4.21 6.63 -6.63
N ALA A 11 4.86 5.90 -5.74
CA ALA A 11 5.64 6.44 -4.65
C ALA A 11 7.12 6.10 -4.83
N VAL A 12 8.00 6.90 -4.22
CA VAL A 12 9.44 6.63 -4.16
C VAL A 12 9.90 6.73 -2.72
N LEU A 13 10.64 5.71 -2.26
CA LEU A 13 11.19 5.63 -0.92
C LEU A 13 12.71 5.59 -0.97
N PHE A 14 13.35 6.28 -0.05
CA PHE A 14 14.75 6.04 0.29
C PHE A 14 14.83 4.90 1.30
N VAL A 15 15.75 3.95 1.05
CA VAL A 15 15.95 2.77 1.88
C VAL A 15 17.44 2.59 2.19
N ALA A 16 17.75 2.08 3.37
CA ALA A 16 19.14 1.90 3.80
C ALA A 16 19.83 0.73 3.09
N ASP A 17 19.07 -0.30 2.74
CA ASP A 17 19.54 -1.51 2.04
C ASP A 17 18.51 -1.86 0.97
N LEU A 18 18.87 -1.58 -0.29
CA LEU A 18 17.99 -1.79 -1.45
C LEU A 18 17.52 -3.25 -1.58
N GLU A 19 18.42 -4.22 -1.41
CA GLU A 19 18.07 -5.62 -1.58
C GLU A 19 17.17 -6.14 -0.45
N ARG A 20 17.35 -5.67 0.76
CA ARG A 20 16.47 -5.97 1.90
C ARG A 20 15.07 -5.40 1.67
N ALA A 21 14.96 -4.15 1.23
CA ALA A 21 13.68 -3.51 0.92
C ALA A 21 12.99 -4.20 -0.26
N VAL A 22 13.70 -4.50 -1.34
CA VAL A 22 13.18 -5.25 -2.49
C VAL A 22 12.61 -6.60 -2.06
N ARG A 23 13.35 -7.38 -1.25
CA ARG A 23 12.84 -8.65 -0.71
C ARG A 23 11.57 -8.46 0.10
N PHE A 24 11.52 -7.46 0.97
CA PHE A 24 10.35 -7.18 1.80
C PHE A 24 9.10 -6.91 0.94
N TYR A 25 9.16 -5.99 0.00
CA TYR A 25 8.01 -5.63 -0.84
C TYR A 25 7.61 -6.76 -1.81
N ARG A 26 8.57 -7.50 -2.33
CA ARG A 26 8.28 -8.69 -3.15
C ARG A 26 7.59 -9.78 -2.33
N ASP A 27 8.12 -10.13 -1.18
CA ASP A 27 7.69 -11.31 -0.41
C ASP A 27 6.42 -11.00 0.43
N THR A 28 6.19 -9.74 0.81
CA THR A 28 5.03 -9.31 1.62
C THR A 28 3.86 -8.84 0.76
N PHE A 29 4.13 -8.09 -0.34
CA PHE A 29 3.09 -7.50 -1.20
C PHE A 29 2.94 -8.22 -2.55
N GLY A 30 3.77 -9.20 -2.85
CA GLY A 30 3.78 -9.88 -4.15
C GLY A 30 4.22 -8.98 -5.30
N MET A 31 4.96 -7.90 -5.01
CA MET A 31 5.42 -6.98 -6.07
C MET A 31 6.44 -7.63 -6.98
N GLU A 32 6.36 -7.30 -8.28
CA GLU A 32 7.31 -7.70 -9.31
C GLU A 32 8.37 -6.63 -9.52
N ILE A 33 9.63 -7.02 -9.67
CA ILE A 33 10.70 -6.11 -10.08
C ILE A 33 10.58 -5.87 -11.58
N ILE A 34 10.30 -4.63 -11.98
CA ILE A 34 10.15 -4.25 -13.38
C ILE A 34 11.45 -3.74 -13.98
N ALA A 35 12.23 -3.01 -13.19
CA ALA A 35 13.49 -2.44 -13.63
C ALA A 35 14.47 -2.25 -12.46
N ARG A 36 15.74 -2.18 -12.77
CA ARG A 36 16.82 -1.79 -11.88
C ARG A 36 17.68 -0.73 -12.55
N GLU A 37 18.13 0.27 -11.79
CA GLU A 37 19.10 1.26 -12.24
C GLU A 37 20.32 1.24 -11.30
N PRO A 38 21.36 0.45 -11.66
CA PRO A 38 22.53 0.28 -10.79
C PRO A 38 23.29 1.57 -10.49
N ARG A 39 23.29 2.54 -11.41
CA ARG A 39 23.99 3.81 -11.22
C ARG A 39 23.35 4.67 -10.13
N ALA A 40 22.02 4.49 -9.92
CA ALA A 40 21.27 5.22 -8.90
C ALA A 40 21.00 4.35 -7.66
N ASP A 41 21.53 3.11 -7.62
CA ASP A 41 21.20 2.11 -6.61
C ASP A 41 19.68 2.00 -6.41
N ALA A 42 18.95 1.77 -7.52
CA ALA A 42 17.50 1.83 -7.50
C ALA A 42 16.82 0.59 -8.11
N ALA A 43 15.62 0.29 -7.64
CA ALA A 43 14.72 -0.71 -8.17
C ALA A 43 13.29 -0.16 -8.27
N PHE A 44 12.57 -0.59 -9.30
CA PHE A 44 11.19 -0.21 -9.56
C PHE A 44 10.31 -1.46 -9.52
N LEU A 45 9.28 -1.42 -8.68
CA LEU A 45 8.41 -2.55 -8.39
C LEU A 45 6.97 -2.24 -8.79
N ARG A 46 6.24 -3.27 -9.20
CA ARG A 46 4.84 -3.19 -9.62
C ARG A 46 3.98 -4.19 -8.86
N LEU A 47 2.81 -3.75 -8.42
CA LEU A 47 1.74 -4.65 -7.97
C LEU A 47 1.13 -5.37 -9.18
N PRO A 48 0.93 -6.70 -9.14
CA PRO A 48 0.40 -7.47 -10.28
C PRO A 48 -0.97 -6.98 -10.78
N ARG A 49 -1.74 -6.30 -9.92
CA ARG A 49 -3.11 -5.85 -10.20
C ARG A 49 -3.25 -4.36 -10.50
N SER A 50 -2.18 -3.57 -10.47
CA SER A 50 -2.29 -2.10 -10.57
C SER A 50 -2.45 -1.57 -11.98
N GLY A 51 -1.94 -2.29 -12.98
CA GLY A 51 -1.86 -1.81 -14.36
C GLY A 51 -0.86 -0.68 -14.58
N ASN A 52 -0.13 -0.23 -13.57
CA ASN A 52 0.92 0.77 -13.69
C ASN A 52 2.19 0.16 -14.32
N HIS A 53 3.08 1.02 -14.85
CA HIS A 53 4.44 0.58 -15.18
C HIS A 53 5.19 0.17 -13.91
N HIS A 54 5.11 0.98 -12.85
CA HIS A 54 5.57 0.67 -11.50
C HIS A 54 4.71 1.44 -10.49
N ASP A 55 4.62 0.91 -9.28
CA ASP A 55 3.87 1.51 -8.17
C ASP A 55 4.82 2.05 -7.10
N LEU A 56 6.02 1.45 -7.00
CA LEU A 56 7.00 1.78 -5.99
C LEU A 56 8.41 1.85 -6.61
N GLY A 57 9.08 2.96 -6.38
CA GLY A 57 10.53 3.13 -6.59
C GLY A 57 11.26 3.02 -5.25
N LEU A 58 12.33 2.26 -5.20
CA LEU A 58 13.21 2.13 -4.05
C LEU A 58 14.60 2.63 -4.45
N PHE A 59 15.18 3.54 -3.65
CA PHE A 59 16.50 4.09 -3.86
C PHE A 59 17.35 3.83 -2.62
N GLY A 60 18.44 3.08 -2.78
CA GLY A 60 19.43 2.88 -1.74
C GLY A 60 20.15 4.18 -1.42
N VAL A 61 20.24 4.52 -0.15
CA VAL A 61 20.99 5.70 0.31
C VAL A 61 21.90 5.33 1.48
N SER A 62 23.03 6.03 1.58
CA SER A 62 23.84 5.88 2.78
C SER A 62 23.06 6.38 3.99
N THR A 63 23.12 5.62 5.09
CA THR A 63 22.34 5.81 6.31
C THR A 63 22.65 7.09 7.10
N ALA A 64 23.37 8.04 6.53
CA ALA A 64 23.81 9.27 7.21
C ALA A 64 22.67 10.15 7.75
N GLY A 65 21.43 9.95 7.29
CA GLY A 65 20.26 10.72 7.76
C GLY A 65 19.39 10.02 8.79
N GLY A 66 19.51 8.69 8.95
CA GLY A 66 18.63 7.87 9.79
C GLY A 66 17.15 7.88 9.34
N PRO A 67 16.31 7.02 9.94
CA PRO A 67 14.88 7.04 9.68
C PRO A 67 14.25 8.33 10.22
N LYS A 68 13.21 8.85 9.52
CA LYS A 68 12.42 9.97 10.03
C LYS A 68 11.78 9.59 11.36
N GLY A 69 12.02 10.39 12.40
CA GLY A 69 11.36 10.20 13.69
C GLY A 69 9.84 10.37 13.58
N ARG A 70 9.09 9.67 14.41
CA ARG A 70 7.63 9.85 14.53
C ARG A 70 7.31 11.32 14.79
N GLY A 71 6.34 11.87 14.03
CA GLY A 71 5.91 13.26 14.15
C GLY A 71 6.76 14.27 13.37
N ALA A 72 7.75 13.84 12.59
CA ALA A 72 8.44 14.73 11.65
C ALA A 72 7.48 15.15 10.53
N ILE A 73 7.56 16.43 10.13
CA ILE A 73 6.78 16.94 8.99
C ILE A 73 7.19 16.21 7.71
N GLY A 74 6.21 15.68 7.00
CA GLY A 74 6.41 14.96 5.75
C GLY A 74 5.40 13.84 5.55
N LEU A 75 5.72 12.88 4.69
CA LEU A 75 4.88 11.72 4.47
C LEU A 75 4.72 10.92 5.77
N TYR A 76 3.48 10.64 6.16
CA TYR A 76 3.16 9.80 7.31
C TYR A 76 3.16 8.33 6.89
N HIS A 77 2.27 7.94 5.96
CA HIS A 77 2.22 6.58 5.41
C HIS A 77 1.75 6.58 3.94
N LEU A 78 1.95 5.45 3.28
CA LEU A 78 1.34 5.12 2.00
C LEU A 78 0.19 4.15 2.25
N ALA A 79 -0.97 4.36 1.63
CA ALA A 79 -2.11 3.46 1.72
C ALA A 79 -2.25 2.60 0.46
N TRP A 80 -2.36 1.28 0.65
CA TRP A 80 -2.58 0.29 -0.39
C TRP A 80 -3.97 -0.30 -0.24
N GLN A 81 -4.78 -0.26 -1.29
CA GLN A 81 -6.15 -0.77 -1.26
C GLN A 81 -6.18 -2.26 -1.66
N VAL A 82 -6.93 -3.05 -0.90
CA VAL A 82 -7.35 -4.41 -1.24
C VAL A 82 -8.82 -4.43 -1.65
N ASP A 83 -9.23 -5.47 -2.37
CA ASP A 83 -10.56 -5.56 -2.97
C ASP A 83 -11.63 -6.12 -2.03
N THR A 84 -11.22 -6.99 -1.10
CA THR A 84 -12.12 -7.61 -0.12
C THR A 84 -11.61 -7.46 1.31
N ILE A 85 -12.54 -7.53 2.28
CA ILE A 85 -12.18 -7.57 3.70
C ILE A 85 -11.39 -8.84 4.06
N ASP A 86 -11.59 -9.92 3.30
CA ASP A 86 -10.85 -11.18 3.46
C ASP A 86 -9.38 -11.00 3.10
N GLU A 87 -9.09 -10.24 2.02
CA GLU A 87 -7.71 -9.84 1.66
C GLU A 87 -7.07 -8.96 2.75
N LEU A 88 -7.85 -8.09 3.41
CA LEU A 88 -7.36 -7.30 4.53
C LEU A 88 -7.00 -8.17 5.74
N ALA A 89 -7.82 -9.19 6.03
CA ALA A 89 -7.55 -10.16 7.09
C ALA A 89 -6.29 -10.99 6.79
N GLU A 90 -6.11 -11.39 5.54
CA GLU A 90 -4.89 -12.08 5.09
C GLU A 90 -3.66 -11.17 5.17
N ALA A 91 -3.77 -9.91 4.74
CA ALA A 91 -2.69 -8.94 4.87
C ALA A 91 -2.26 -8.77 6.33
N ARG A 92 -3.23 -8.67 7.26
CA ARG A 92 -2.93 -8.62 8.70
C ARG A 92 -2.14 -9.85 9.17
N ARG A 93 -2.55 -11.05 8.74
CA ARG A 93 -1.85 -12.30 9.09
C ARG A 93 -0.41 -12.28 8.57
N VAL A 94 -0.22 -11.95 7.29
CA VAL A 94 1.12 -11.85 6.67
C VAL A 94 2.00 -10.86 7.42
N LEU A 95 1.49 -9.68 7.77
CA LEU A 95 2.25 -8.67 8.49
C LEU A 95 2.67 -9.14 9.89
N PHE A 96 1.83 -9.92 10.58
CA PHE A 96 2.22 -10.55 11.85
C PHE A 96 3.32 -11.58 11.65
N ASP A 97 3.20 -12.44 10.65
CA ASP A 97 4.17 -13.52 10.38
C ASP A 97 5.56 -12.98 10.04
N VAL A 98 5.64 -11.83 9.34
CA VAL A 98 6.93 -11.19 9.00
C VAL A 98 7.39 -10.15 10.04
N GLY A 99 6.63 -9.94 11.12
CA GLY A 99 6.98 -8.99 12.18
C GLY A 99 6.85 -7.51 11.78
N ALA A 100 6.07 -7.20 10.73
CA ALA A 100 5.89 -5.85 10.21
C ALA A 100 4.63 -5.14 10.72
N TYR A 101 3.72 -5.85 11.38
CA TYR A 101 2.45 -5.29 11.87
C TYR A 101 2.67 -4.24 12.95
N THR A 102 1.99 -3.08 12.84
CA THR A 102 2.06 -1.97 13.82
C THR A 102 0.71 -1.61 14.44
N GLY A 103 -0.41 -1.93 13.79
CA GLY A 103 -1.73 -1.59 14.33
C GLY A 103 -2.88 -1.82 13.36
N GLN A 104 -4.10 -1.49 13.81
CA GLN A 104 -5.31 -1.52 12.99
C GLN A 104 -6.33 -0.51 13.51
N SER A 105 -7.15 0.06 12.62
CA SER A 105 -8.25 0.97 12.97
C SER A 105 -9.40 0.90 11.99
N SER A 106 -10.58 1.39 12.42
CA SER A 106 -11.74 1.65 11.58
C SER A 106 -11.91 3.15 11.42
N HIS A 107 -12.03 3.61 10.17
CA HIS A 107 -12.32 5.01 9.86
C HIS A 107 -13.73 5.18 9.28
N GLY A 108 -14.65 4.33 9.71
CA GLY A 108 -16.01 4.30 9.18
C GLY A 108 -16.03 3.64 7.81
N ALA A 109 -15.92 4.41 6.73
CA ALA A 109 -15.92 3.89 5.37
C ALA A 109 -14.72 2.99 5.05
N THR A 110 -13.57 3.14 5.73
CA THR A 110 -12.39 2.31 5.54
C THR A 110 -12.05 1.48 6.76
N LYS A 111 -11.53 0.29 6.54
CA LYS A 111 -10.99 -0.62 7.54
C LYS A 111 -9.52 -0.83 7.22
N SER A 112 -8.65 -0.64 8.20
CA SER A 112 -7.22 -0.46 7.96
C SER A 112 -6.36 -1.31 8.88
N VAL A 113 -5.29 -1.83 8.30
CA VAL A 113 -4.19 -2.52 8.99
C VAL A 113 -2.90 -1.79 8.65
N TYR A 114 -2.08 -1.53 9.65
CA TYR A 114 -0.83 -0.79 9.51
C TYR A 114 0.38 -1.68 9.66
N GLY A 115 1.44 -1.31 8.97
CA GLY A 115 2.74 -1.96 9.06
C GLY A 115 3.88 -0.98 8.81
N ALA A 116 5.09 -1.45 9.05
CA ALA A 116 6.30 -0.73 8.71
C ALA A 116 7.26 -1.64 7.94
N ASP A 117 7.93 -1.06 6.93
CA ASP A 117 9.00 -1.76 6.23
C ASP A 117 10.27 -1.86 7.10
N PRO A 118 11.32 -2.57 6.65
CA PRO A 118 12.55 -2.74 7.44
C PRO A 118 13.30 -1.43 7.78
N ASP A 119 12.99 -0.32 7.11
CA ASP A 119 13.56 1.00 7.36
C ASP A 119 12.61 1.90 8.18
N GLY A 120 11.44 1.37 8.60
CA GLY A 120 10.45 2.09 9.39
C GLY A 120 9.55 3.00 8.56
N ASN A 121 9.53 2.87 7.24
CA ASN A 121 8.52 3.54 6.41
C ASN A 121 7.16 2.92 6.71
N GLU A 122 6.26 3.72 7.29
CA GLU A 122 4.92 3.27 7.67
C GLU A 122 4.02 3.16 6.44
N PHE A 123 3.19 2.13 6.40
CA PHE A 123 2.18 1.94 5.37
C PHE A 123 0.87 1.44 5.99
N GLU A 124 -0.19 1.69 5.25
CA GLU A 124 -1.54 1.22 5.52
C GLU A 124 -1.95 0.22 4.43
N ILE A 125 -2.62 -0.85 4.80
CA ILE A 125 -3.40 -1.68 3.90
C ILE A 125 -4.85 -1.49 4.28
N MET A 126 -5.69 -1.05 3.35
CA MET A 126 -7.07 -0.69 3.62
C MET A 126 -8.05 -1.38 2.69
N TRP A 127 -9.22 -1.68 3.22
CA TRP A 127 -10.41 -2.04 2.49
C TRP A 127 -11.48 -0.96 2.69
N MET A 128 -12.25 -0.69 1.67
CA MET A 128 -13.31 0.33 1.70
C MET A 128 -14.67 -0.34 1.60
N LEU A 129 -15.66 0.14 2.36
CA LEU A 129 -17.05 -0.28 2.23
C LEU A 129 -17.56 -0.07 0.79
N PRO A 130 -18.57 -0.85 0.33
CA PRO A 130 -19.33 -0.49 -0.86
C PRO A 130 -19.81 0.95 -0.81
N ARG A 131 -19.81 1.64 -1.94
CA ARG A 131 -20.13 3.07 -2.01
C ARG A 131 -21.50 3.42 -1.43
N GLU A 132 -22.46 2.54 -1.62
CA GLU A 132 -23.84 2.65 -1.11
C GLU A 132 -23.94 2.56 0.42
N ASP A 133 -22.93 1.97 1.07
CA ASP A 133 -22.90 1.76 2.52
C ASP A 133 -22.12 2.84 3.28
N TRP A 134 -21.57 3.86 2.58
CA TRP A 134 -20.83 4.93 3.25
C TRP A 134 -21.71 5.78 4.17
N GLY A 135 -22.96 6.09 3.76
CA GLY A 135 -23.91 6.82 4.62
C GLY A 135 -23.31 8.08 5.24
N ALA A 136 -23.34 8.15 6.57
CA ALA A 136 -22.76 9.26 7.32
C ALA A 136 -21.23 9.38 7.19
N TYR A 137 -20.54 8.30 6.79
CA TYR A 137 -19.09 8.30 6.60
C TYR A 137 -18.64 9.02 5.33
N GLU A 138 -19.55 9.42 4.44
CA GLU A 138 -19.21 10.23 3.26
C GLU A 138 -18.40 11.48 3.60
N HIS A 139 -18.68 12.06 4.77
CA HIS A 139 -18.09 13.29 5.25
C HIS A 139 -17.45 13.17 6.64
N ALA A 140 -17.16 11.94 7.08
CA ALA A 140 -16.57 11.67 8.38
C ALA A 140 -15.49 10.58 8.27
N ALA A 141 -14.42 10.76 9.03
CA ALA A 141 -13.33 9.82 9.16
C ALA A 141 -13.01 9.61 10.66
N PRO A 142 -13.83 8.85 11.39
CA PRO A 142 -13.56 8.54 12.79
C PRO A 142 -12.29 7.70 12.93
N ILE A 143 -11.73 7.64 14.12
CA ILE A 143 -10.63 6.73 14.45
C ILE A 143 -11.13 5.82 15.58
N ASP A 144 -11.66 4.68 15.19
CA ASP A 144 -12.27 3.71 16.09
C ASP A 144 -11.47 2.40 16.13
N ARG A 145 -11.75 1.61 17.16
CA ARG A 145 -11.20 0.26 17.25
C ARG A 145 -11.78 -0.61 16.13
N LEU A 146 -10.91 -1.29 15.36
CA LEU A 146 -11.33 -2.27 14.38
C LEU A 146 -11.54 -3.64 15.05
N ASP A 147 -12.75 -4.18 14.93
CA ASP A 147 -13.03 -5.61 15.12
C ASP A 147 -13.04 -6.28 13.74
N LEU A 148 -11.85 -6.69 13.28
CA LEU A 148 -11.69 -7.26 11.95
C LEU A 148 -12.49 -8.57 11.77
N ALA A 149 -12.64 -9.37 12.83
CA ALA A 149 -13.40 -10.63 12.75
C ALA A 149 -14.90 -10.35 12.53
N ALA A 150 -15.45 -9.35 13.22
CA ALA A 150 -16.84 -8.93 13.01
C ALA A 150 -17.05 -8.35 11.59
N GLU A 151 -16.08 -7.57 11.08
CA GLU A 151 -16.16 -7.02 9.72
C GLU A 151 -16.06 -8.12 8.65
N VAL A 152 -15.17 -9.12 8.82
CA VAL A 152 -15.13 -10.31 7.95
C VAL A 152 -16.46 -11.05 8.00
N GLY A 153 -17.03 -11.26 9.18
CA GLY A 153 -18.33 -11.91 9.31
C GLY A 153 -19.48 -11.19 8.59
N ARG A 154 -19.36 -9.87 8.41
CA ARG A 154 -20.36 -9.03 7.73
C ARG A 154 -20.13 -8.94 6.23
N TRP A 155 -18.89 -8.85 5.78
CA TRP A 155 -18.52 -8.40 4.43
C TRP A 155 -17.68 -9.41 3.64
N SER A 156 -17.49 -10.64 4.13
CA SER A 156 -16.72 -11.66 3.41
C SER A 156 -17.19 -11.83 1.98
N GLY A 157 -16.25 -11.85 1.04
CA GLY A 157 -16.50 -12.01 -0.40
C GLY A 157 -17.03 -10.77 -1.11
N VAL A 158 -17.33 -9.66 -0.40
CA VAL A 158 -17.78 -8.41 -1.02
C VAL A 158 -16.60 -7.67 -1.63
N ARG A 159 -16.65 -7.47 -2.95
CA ARG A 159 -15.62 -6.77 -3.73
C ARG A 159 -15.98 -5.28 -3.86
N THR A 160 -15.03 -4.40 -3.58
CA THR A 160 -15.28 -2.95 -3.57
C THR A 160 -14.32 -2.14 -4.44
N ALA A 161 -13.24 -2.75 -4.93
CA ALA A 161 -12.33 -2.13 -5.90
C ALA A 161 -12.82 -2.28 -7.36
N ALA A 162 -14.07 -2.66 -7.58
CA ALA A 162 -14.69 -2.78 -8.90
C ALA A 162 -14.65 -1.41 -9.63
N GLY A 163 -13.84 -1.32 -10.68
CA GLY A 163 -13.54 -0.11 -11.43
C GLY A 163 -12.03 0.19 -11.55
N VAL A 164 -11.21 -0.47 -10.76
CA VAL A 164 -9.75 -0.52 -10.92
C VAL A 164 -9.37 -1.84 -11.61
N THR A 165 -10.08 -2.17 -12.72
CA THR A 165 -9.62 -3.26 -13.58
C THR A 165 -8.57 -2.64 -14.52
N PRO A 166 -7.28 -3.02 -14.40
CA PRO A 166 -6.31 -2.58 -15.39
C PRO A 166 -6.73 -3.16 -16.74
N GLU A 167 -6.89 -2.32 -17.75
CA GLU A 167 -6.78 -2.84 -19.11
C GLU A 167 -5.40 -3.50 -19.25
N PRO A 168 -5.32 -4.71 -19.81
CA PRO A 168 -4.02 -5.32 -20.07
C PRO A 168 -3.20 -4.34 -20.90
N ALA A 169 -2.01 -4.00 -20.40
CA ALA A 169 -1.09 -3.14 -21.12
C ALA A 169 -0.91 -3.70 -22.55
N PRO A 170 -1.00 -2.86 -23.59
CA PRO A 170 -0.74 -3.34 -24.94
C PRO A 170 0.67 -3.95 -24.98
N SER A 171 0.77 -5.17 -25.47
CA SER A 171 2.05 -5.84 -25.67
C SER A 171 2.88 -5.02 -26.66
N ILE A 172 3.84 -4.27 -26.14
CA ILE A 172 4.83 -3.59 -26.98
C ILE A 172 5.82 -4.66 -27.42
N PRO A 173 6.02 -4.93 -28.72
CA PRO A 173 7.10 -5.80 -29.15
C PRO A 173 8.43 -5.22 -28.67
N VAL A 174 9.17 -5.99 -27.90
CA VAL A 174 10.55 -5.65 -27.54
C VAL A 174 11.37 -5.72 -28.85
N PRO A 175 12.13 -4.66 -29.22
CA PRO A 175 12.97 -4.67 -30.39
C PRO A 175 14.13 -5.67 -30.28
#